data_6790b525173a61b70aac7c55f3839eea
#
_entry.id   6790b525173a61b70aac7c55f3839eea
#
_cell.length_a   1.000
_cell.length_b   1.000
_cell.length_c   1.000
_cell.angle_alpha   90.00
_cell.angle_beta   90.00
_cell.angle_gamma   90.00
#
_symmetry.space_group_name_H-M   'P 1'
#
loop_
_entity.id
_entity.type
_entity.pdbx_description
1 polymer ?
#
loop_
_entity_poly.entity_id
_entity_poly.type
_entity_poly.pdbx_seq_one_letter_code
_entity_poly.pdbx_strand_id
1 'polypeptide(L)'
;NMGEWLSGALLSDKSDLEHFQSKLSSALIKYSKQNQALNSPDGKYIYAGGEDFLGFLNLKRAFIITNELNTRYKKETDAVFSNPTEKIKAGTKEFTISAGLLIAHYKEPLSDVVKQTLALEKRAKDAGRNKFAIQVLKRSGGDLICIYPRLTKDKEDVLPILLEVYNNVGKLFSNTFITQLAELHNSLDGILDKDFWKMEMERLIKRSYKPGSAINKVEEINKFITSLNKLWAIDNDVTNFLSMLNICDFMQRKTNNKNDENN
;
A
#
# COMPACT_ATOMS: atom_id res chain seq x y z
N ASN A 1 -3.64 18.55 2.18
CA ASN A 1 -3.52 19.25 3.46
C ASN A 1 -4.91 19.71 3.91
N MET A 2 -5.52 19.00 4.86
CA MET A 2 -6.87 19.27 5.35
C MET A 2 -7.02 20.70 5.90
N GLY A 3 -6.00 21.21 6.58
CA GLY A 3 -6.03 22.57 7.10
C GLY A 3 -6.19 23.67 6.03
N GLU A 4 -5.58 23.51 4.86
CA GLU A 4 -5.75 24.48 3.75
C GLU A 4 -7.16 24.46 3.18
N TRP A 5 -7.80 23.28 3.15
CA TRP A 5 -9.19 23.14 2.74
C TRP A 5 -10.13 23.78 3.76
N LEU A 6 -9.95 23.49 5.04
CA LEU A 6 -10.78 24.01 6.12
C LEU A 6 -10.62 25.51 6.31
N SER A 7 -9.47 26.10 5.99
CA SER A 7 -9.24 27.56 6.04
C SER A 7 -9.79 28.31 4.83
N GLY A 8 -10.27 27.59 3.81
CA GLY A 8 -10.72 28.20 2.54
C GLY A 8 -9.58 28.73 1.68
N ALA A 9 -8.32 28.40 2.00
CA ALA A 9 -7.16 28.86 1.22
C ALA A 9 -7.19 28.39 -0.24
N LEU A 10 -7.89 27.29 -0.50
CA LEU A 10 -8.02 26.66 -1.81
C LEU A 10 -9.31 27.06 -2.56
N LEU A 11 -10.18 27.84 -1.94
CA LEU A 11 -11.37 28.40 -2.61
C LEU A 11 -11.01 29.70 -3.32
N SER A 12 -11.60 29.92 -4.49
CA SER A 12 -11.47 31.19 -5.23
C SER A 12 -12.31 32.30 -4.61
N ASP A 13 -13.40 31.93 -3.97
CA ASP A 13 -14.29 32.83 -3.24
C ASP A 13 -14.54 32.27 -1.83
N LYS A 14 -14.33 33.09 -0.82
CA LYS A 14 -14.54 32.72 0.59
C LYS A 14 -16.00 32.84 1.04
N SER A 15 -16.86 33.44 0.25
CA SER A 15 -18.30 33.52 0.55
C SER A 15 -18.94 32.12 0.70
N ASP A 16 -18.37 31.13 0.00
CA ASP A 16 -18.84 29.74 0.02
C ASP A 16 -18.18 28.86 1.08
N LEU A 17 -17.32 29.44 1.94
CA LEU A 17 -16.51 28.67 2.88
C LEU A 17 -17.33 27.85 3.85
N GLU A 18 -18.38 28.41 4.44
CA GLU A 18 -19.24 27.71 5.41
C GLU A 18 -19.94 26.52 4.76
N HIS A 19 -20.46 26.71 3.56
CA HIS A 19 -21.11 25.66 2.80
C HIS A 19 -20.13 24.55 2.42
N PHE A 20 -18.93 24.89 1.96
CA PHE A 20 -17.86 23.96 1.66
C PHE A 20 -17.43 23.15 2.89
N GLN A 21 -17.22 23.83 4.04
CA GLN A 21 -16.87 23.18 5.30
C GLN A 21 -17.94 22.19 5.76
N SER A 22 -19.21 22.54 5.62
CA SER A 22 -20.35 21.69 5.96
C SER A 22 -20.37 20.43 5.09
N LYS A 23 -20.20 20.56 3.78
CA LYS A 23 -20.11 19.43 2.85
C LYS A 23 -18.92 18.51 3.17
N LEU A 24 -17.74 19.11 3.36
CA LEU A 24 -16.53 18.36 3.69
C LEU A 24 -16.68 17.61 5.02
N SER A 25 -17.20 18.27 6.06
CA SER A 25 -17.47 17.64 7.34
C SER A 25 -18.44 16.47 7.21
N SER A 26 -19.51 16.63 6.43
CA SER A 26 -20.49 15.58 6.16
C SER A 26 -19.87 14.37 5.45
N ALA A 27 -19.01 14.60 4.44
CA ALA A 27 -18.27 13.55 3.73
C ALA A 27 -17.34 12.79 4.67
N LEU A 28 -16.57 13.50 5.52
CA LEU A 28 -15.65 12.90 6.49
C LEU A 28 -16.38 12.11 7.58
N ILE A 29 -17.52 12.60 8.06
CA ILE A 29 -18.37 11.85 9.01
C ILE A 29 -18.88 10.56 8.38
N LYS A 30 -19.30 10.60 7.13
CA LYS A 30 -19.78 9.41 6.42
C LYS A 30 -18.66 8.40 6.20
N TYR A 31 -17.48 8.85 5.78
CA TYR A 31 -16.29 8.02 5.68
C TYR A 31 -15.93 7.35 7.02
N SER A 32 -15.87 8.14 8.09
CA SER A 32 -15.57 7.63 9.43
C SER A 32 -16.58 6.57 9.89
N LYS A 33 -17.89 6.82 9.73
CA LYS A 33 -18.94 5.85 10.08
C LYS A 33 -18.84 4.54 9.31
N GLN A 34 -18.51 4.59 8.02
CA GLN A 34 -18.29 3.40 7.19
C GLN A 34 -17.10 2.57 7.70
N ASN A 35 -16.04 3.22 8.20
CA ASN A 35 -14.85 2.56 8.69
C ASN A 35 -15.04 1.98 10.11
N GLN A 36 -15.95 2.54 10.92
CA GLN A 36 -16.35 1.97 12.21
C GLN A 36 -17.06 0.61 12.05
N ALA A 37 -17.54 0.27 10.87
CA ALA A 37 -18.12 -1.04 10.57
C ALA A 37 -17.06 -2.15 10.36
N LEU A 38 -15.76 -1.84 10.38
CA LEU A 38 -14.70 -2.85 10.27
C LEU A 38 -14.68 -3.75 11.51
N ASN A 39 -15.04 -5.03 11.34
CA ASN A 39 -15.08 -6.05 12.36
C ASN A 39 -14.42 -7.35 11.91
N SER A 40 -14.24 -8.30 12.84
CA SER A 40 -13.80 -9.66 12.52
C SER A 40 -14.69 -10.30 11.42
N PRO A 41 -14.11 -11.05 10.46
CA PRO A 41 -12.72 -11.53 10.42
C PRO A 41 -11.72 -10.58 9.75
N ASP A 42 -12.15 -9.46 9.20
CA ASP A 42 -11.31 -8.56 8.40
C ASP A 42 -10.37 -7.71 9.26
N GLY A 43 -10.79 -7.39 10.48
CA GLY A 43 -10.01 -6.59 11.40
C GLY A 43 -10.86 -5.99 12.52
N LYS A 44 -10.37 -4.94 13.12
CA LYS A 44 -11.11 -4.15 14.11
C LYS A 44 -10.60 -2.72 14.10
N TYR A 45 -11.48 -1.75 13.95
CA TYR A 45 -11.10 -0.36 14.15
C TYR A 45 -10.82 -0.08 15.63
N ILE A 46 -9.86 0.81 15.87
CA ILE A 46 -9.56 1.37 17.20
C ILE A 46 -10.11 2.79 17.27
N TYR A 47 -9.81 3.57 16.22
CA TYR A 47 -10.25 4.94 16.07
C TYR A 47 -10.61 5.20 14.61
N ALA A 48 -11.71 5.88 14.39
CA ALA A 48 -12.09 6.42 13.08
C ALA A 48 -12.82 7.74 13.32
N GLY A 49 -12.23 8.84 12.90
CA GLY A 49 -12.77 10.18 13.09
C GLY A 49 -12.23 11.14 12.04
N GLY A 50 -13.13 11.83 11.35
CA GLY A 50 -12.74 12.68 10.22
C GLY A 50 -12.07 11.88 9.13
N GLU A 51 -10.87 12.29 8.70
CA GLU A 51 -10.02 11.59 7.75
C GLU A 51 -9.16 10.49 8.39
N ASP A 52 -9.01 10.49 9.70
CA ASP A 52 -8.10 9.58 10.41
C ASP A 52 -8.72 8.22 10.66
N PHE A 53 -7.92 7.18 10.47
CA PHE A 53 -8.27 5.81 10.78
C PHE A 53 -7.08 5.12 11.45
N LEU A 54 -7.34 4.43 12.55
CA LEU A 54 -6.41 3.50 13.22
C LEU A 54 -7.14 2.19 13.50
N GLY A 55 -6.54 1.07 13.14
CA GLY A 55 -7.14 -0.24 13.37
C GLY A 55 -6.18 -1.40 13.19
N PHE A 56 -6.60 -2.56 13.66
CA PHE A 56 -5.97 -3.83 13.37
C PHE A 56 -6.60 -4.44 12.13
N LEU A 57 -5.77 -5.00 11.25
CA LEU A 57 -6.22 -5.68 10.04
C LEU A 57 -5.80 -7.15 10.07
N ASN A 58 -6.64 -8.01 9.53
CA ASN A 58 -6.24 -9.37 9.23
C ASN A 58 -5.15 -9.34 8.15
N LEU A 59 -4.04 -10.05 8.38
CA LEU A 59 -2.89 -10.04 7.50
C LEU A 59 -3.23 -10.46 6.05
N LYS A 60 -4.12 -11.45 5.88
CA LYS A 60 -4.59 -11.89 4.55
C LYS A 60 -5.39 -10.82 3.80
N ARG A 61 -6.00 -9.89 4.55
CA ARG A 61 -6.90 -8.87 4.01
C ARG A 61 -6.28 -7.47 4.01
N ALA A 62 -5.05 -7.32 4.53
CA ALA A 62 -4.44 -6.02 4.76
C ALA A 62 -4.42 -5.11 3.52
N PHE A 63 -3.97 -5.62 2.37
CA PHE A 63 -3.95 -4.83 1.13
C PHE A 63 -5.35 -4.52 0.61
N ILE A 64 -6.27 -5.49 0.71
CA ILE A 64 -7.66 -5.32 0.27
C ILE A 64 -8.34 -4.22 1.09
N ILE A 65 -8.28 -4.32 2.42
CA ILE A 65 -8.93 -3.36 3.32
C ILE A 65 -8.31 -1.97 3.19
N THR A 66 -6.97 -1.89 3.07
CA THR A 66 -6.31 -0.60 2.85
C THR A 66 -6.75 0.04 1.53
N ASN A 67 -6.95 -0.76 0.48
CA ASN A 67 -7.49 -0.26 -0.78
C ASN A 67 -8.95 0.18 -0.66
N GLU A 68 -9.77 -0.57 0.06
CA GLU A 68 -11.17 -0.19 0.35
C GLU A 68 -11.26 1.11 1.12
N LEU A 69 -10.45 1.30 2.19
CA LEU A 69 -10.38 2.54 2.96
C LEU A 69 -10.08 3.74 2.06
N ASN A 70 -9.10 3.60 1.17
CA ASN A 70 -8.78 4.66 0.23
C ASN A 70 -9.89 4.91 -0.78
N THR A 71 -10.49 3.87 -1.32
CA THR A 71 -11.59 3.98 -2.29
C THR A 71 -12.80 4.67 -1.66
N ARG A 72 -13.14 4.32 -0.41
CA ARG A 72 -14.21 5.00 0.35
C ARG A 72 -13.88 6.47 0.57
N TYR A 73 -12.63 6.78 0.99
CA TYR A 73 -12.20 8.15 1.18
C TYR A 73 -12.35 8.97 -0.10
N LYS A 74 -11.82 8.46 -1.20
CA LYS A 74 -11.92 9.13 -2.51
C LYS A 74 -13.37 9.34 -2.91
N LYS A 75 -14.22 8.32 -2.81
CA LYS A 75 -15.65 8.40 -3.15
C LYS A 75 -16.38 9.50 -2.37
N GLU A 76 -16.16 9.56 -1.06
CA GLU A 76 -16.85 10.56 -0.21
C GLU A 76 -16.30 11.97 -0.43
N THR A 77 -15.00 12.11 -0.68
CA THR A 77 -14.37 13.41 -0.92
C THR A 77 -14.60 13.92 -2.34
N ASP A 78 -14.60 13.05 -3.36
CA ASP A 78 -14.93 13.44 -4.74
C ASP A 78 -16.37 13.99 -4.84
N ALA A 79 -17.28 13.49 -4.00
CA ALA A 79 -18.65 14.00 -3.93
C ALA A 79 -18.71 15.47 -3.47
N VAL A 80 -17.70 15.94 -2.71
CA VAL A 80 -17.60 17.35 -2.30
C VAL A 80 -17.33 18.26 -3.51
N PHE A 81 -16.57 17.76 -4.49
CA PHE A 81 -16.20 18.50 -5.70
C PHE A 81 -17.20 18.36 -6.86
N SER A 82 -18.12 17.41 -6.78
CA SER A 82 -19.05 17.08 -7.89
C SER A 82 -20.06 18.19 -8.19
N ASN A 83 -20.19 19.19 -7.33
CA ASN A 83 -21.13 20.28 -7.50
C ASN A 83 -20.35 21.61 -7.70
N PRO A 84 -20.37 22.20 -8.90
CA PRO A 84 -19.52 23.33 -9.29
C PRO A 84 -19.94 24.69 -8.69
N THR A 85 -20.75 24.71 -7.64
CA THR A 85 -21.14 25.96 -6.98
C THR A 85 -19.98 26.63 -6.26
N GLU A 86 -18.97 25.83 -5.84
CA GLU A 86 -17.80 26.34 -5.16
C GLU A 86 -16.64 26.48 -6.16
N LYS A 87 -16.18 27.70 -6.37
CA LYS A 87 -15.03 27.97 -7.25
C LYS A 87 -13.72 27.57 -6.56
N ILE A 88 -13.21 26.39 -6.89
CA ILE A 88 -11.91 25.91 -6.43
C ILE A 88 -10.82 26.50 -7.32
N LYS A 89 -9.71 26.92 -6.73
CA LYS A 89 -8.56 27.45 -7.48
C LYS A 89 -8.02 26.42 -8.45
N ALA A 90 -7.73 26.83 -9.68
CA ALA A 90 -7.14 25.97 -10.69
C ALA A 90 -5.81 25.37 -10.19
N GLY A 91 -5.58 24.08 -10.49
CA GLY A 91 -4.37 23.38 -10.05
C GLY A 91 -4.41 22.86 -8.60
N THR A 92 -5.52 23.03 -7.89
CA THR A 92 -5.68 22.47 -6.55
C THR A 92 -5.63 20.93 -6.61
N LYS A 93 -4.80 20.33 -5.74
CA LYS A 93 -4.65 18.88 -5.65
C LYS A 93 -5.88 18.26 -5.01
N GLU A 94 -6.28 17.10 -5.53
CA GLU A 94 -7.35 16.27 -4.97
C GLU A 94 -7.07 15.88 -3.50
N PHE A 95 -8.11 15.51 -2.78
CA PHE A 95 -7.97 14.90 -1.47
C PHE A 95 -7.28 13.54 -1.58
N THR A 96 -6.24 13.35 -0.81
CA THR A 96 -5.49 12.10 -0.77
C THR A 96 -5.19 11.71 0.67
N ILE A 97 -5.09 10.41 0.92
CA ILE A 97 -4.64 9.87 2.20
C ILE A 97 -3.26 9.22 2.07
N SER A 98 -2.49 9.30 3.14
CA SER A 98 -1.28 8.51 3.32
C SER A 98 -1.54 7.46 4.39
N ALA A 99 -0.87 6.30 4.30
CA ALA A 99 -1.07 5.21 5.24
C ALA A 99 0.25 4.60 5.70
N GLY A 100 0.30 4.17 6.96
CA GLY A 100 1.34 3.31 7.51
C GLY A 100 0.75 1.94 7.84
N LEU A 101 1.31 0.87 7.30
CA LEU A 101 0.95 -0.51 7.59
C LEU A 101 2.10 -1.18 8.33
N LEU A 102 1.93 -1.43 9.62
CA LEU A 102 2.92 -2.10 10.44
C LEU A 102 2.52 -3.56 10.67
N ILE A 103 3.40 -4.48 10.32
CA ILE A 103 3.25 -5.90 10.58
C ILE A 103 4.15 -6.23 11.78
N ALA A 104 3.52 -6.57 12.90
CA ALA A 104 4.21 -6.86 14.14
C ALA A 104 3.77 -8.22 14.71
N HIS A 105 4.63 -8.82 15.52
CA HIS A 105 4.25 -10.02 16.24
C HIS A 105 3.24 -9.67 17.35
N TYR A 106 2.25 -10.53 17.61
CA TYR A 106 1.17 -10.29 18.58
C TYR A 106 1.65 -10.09 20.04
N LYS A 107 2.89 -10.44 20.36
CA LYS A 107 3.52 -10.23 21.67
C LYS A 107 4.30 -8.90 21.78
N GLU A 108 4.33 -8.11 20.71
CA GLU A 108 4.96 -6.78 20.78
C GLU A 108 4.09 -5.85 21.65
N PRO A 109 4.71 -4.98 22.48
CA PRO A 109 3.97 -4.01 23.28
C PRO A 109 3.09 -3.11 22.39
N LEU A 110 1.80 -3.03 22.70
CA LEU A 110 0.84 -2.28 21.87
C LEU A 110 1.22 -0.80 21.74
N SER A 111 1.74 -0.18 22.81
CA SER A 111 2.20 1.20 22.80
C SER A 111 3.27 1.43 21.73
N ASP A 112 4.22 0.50 21.59
CA ASP A 112 5.31 0.59 20.64
C ASP A 112 4.82 0.35 19.21
N VAL A 113 3.91 -0.60 19.03
CA VAL A 113 3.25 -0.87 17.74
C VAL A 113 2.49 0.37 17.25
N VAL A 114 1.69 1.00 18.10
CA VAL A 114 0.95 2.22 17.74
C VAL A 114 1.91 3.36 17.41
N LYS A 115 2.91 3.61 18.27
CA LYS A 115 3.92 4.67 18.04
C LYS A 115 4.66 4.48 16.71
N GLN A 116 5.06 3.25 16.41
CA GLN A 116 5.76 2.96 15.15
C GLN A 116 4.83 3.06 13.94
N THR A 117 3.55 2.66 14.07
CA THR A 117 2.56 2.82 13.00
C THR A 117 2.35 4.30 12.64
N LEU A 118 2.24 5.18 13.64
CA LEU A 118 2.14 6.62 13.43
C LEU A 118 3.42 7.20 12.80
N ALA A 119 4.60 6.74 13.24
CA ALA A 119 5.86 7.15 12.63
C ALA A 119 5.97 6.68 11.17
N LEU A 120 5.45 5.51 10.86
CA LEU A 120 5.44 4.96 9.50
C LEU A 120 4.49 5.75 8.58
N GLU A 121 3.31 6.12 9.07
CA GLU A 121 2.39 7.01 8.35
C GLU A 121 3.04 8.38 8.07
N LYS A 122 3.75 8.93 9.07
CA LYS A 122 4.52 10.17 8.88
C LYS A 122 5.58 10.02 7.78
N ARG A 123 6.30 8.89 7.72
CA ARG A 123 7.26 8.62 6.62
C ARG A 123 6.58 8.64 5.25
N ALA A 124 5.38 8.07 5.12
CA ALA A 124 4.61 8.13 3.87
C ALA A 124 4.23 9.57 3.50
N LYS A 125 3.88 10.41 4.49
CA LYS A 125 3.62 11.85 4.29
C LYS A 125 4.87 12.63 3.87
N ASP A 126 5.99 12.39 4.54
CA ASP A 126 7.27 13.06 4.29
C ASP A 126 7.86 12.67 2.92
N ALA A 127 7.61 11.45 2.47
CA ALA A 127 7.99 10.96 1.14
C ALA A 127 7.18 11.59 -0.03
N GLY A 128 6.25 12.51 0.25
CA GLY A 128 5.52 13.28 -0.76
C GLY A 128 4.01 13.08 -0.74
N ARG A 129 3.43 12.53 0.32
CA ARG A 129 1.99 12.28 0.50
C ARG A 129 1.38 11.36 -0.56
N ASN A 130 0.11 11.03 -0.44
CA ASN A 130 -0.58 10.10 -1.34
C ASN A 130 0.21 8.79 -1.53
N LYS A 131 0.80 8.33 -0.43
CA LYS A 131 1.66 7.13 -0.37
C LYS A 131 1.25 6.25 0.79
N PHE A 132 1.68 5.02 0.74
CA PHE A 132 1.64 4.10 1.87
C PHE A 132 3.04 3.55 2.12
N ALA A 133 3.35 3.39 3.40
CA ALA A 133 4.57 2.76 3.86
C ALA A 133 4.20 1.45 4.57
N ILE A 134 4.94 0.39 4.28
CA ILE A 134 4.73 -0.93 4.88
C ILE A 134 6.01 -1.31 5.60
N GLN A 135 5.88 -1.78 6.84
CA GLN A 135 7.02 -2.27 7.63
C GLN A 135 6.70 -3.60 8.29
N VAL A 136 7.66 -4.50 8.27
CA VAL A 136 7.67 -5.73 9.08
C VAL A 136 8.68 -5.56 10.20
N LEU A 137 8.22 -5.59 11.45
CA LEU A 137 9.09 -5.65 12.62
C LEU A 137 9.57 -7.08 12.82
N LYS A 138 10.88 -7.28 12.67
CA LYS A 138 11.52 -8.57 12.92
C LYS A 138 12.19 -8.57 14.28
N ARG A 139 11.89 -9.56 15.12
CA ARG A 139 12.56 -9.74 16.42
C ARG A 139 14.07 -9.97 16.32
N SER A 140 14.54 -10.48 15.18
CA SER A 140 15.94 -10.70 14.91
C SER A 140 16.69 -9.45 14.44
N GLY A 141 16.01 -8.29 14.35
CA GLY A 141 16.55 -7.10 13.72
C GLY A 141 16.45 -7.13 12.19
N GLY A 142 16.83 -6.04 11.54
CA GLY A 142 16.76 -5.92 10.10
C GLY A 142 15.32 -5.79 9.59
N ASP A 143 14.61 -4.76 10.06
CA ASP A 143 13.25 -4.45 9.64
C ASP A 143 13.18 -4.26 8.12
N LEU A 144 12.10 -4.74 7.53
CA LEU A 144 11.79 -4.52 6.12
C LEU A 144 10.86 -3.32 6.02
N ILE A 145 11.23 -2.34 5.21
CA ILE A 145 10.39 -1.16 4.96
C ILE A 145 10.34 -0.90 3.47
N CYS A 146 9.15 -0.64 2.94
CA CYS A 146 8.96 -0.10 1.60
C CYS A 146 7.93 1.03 1.59
N ILE A 147 8.08 1.97 0.66
CA ILE A 147 7.17 3.10 0.48
C ILE A 147 6.77 3.18 -0.99
N TYR A 148 5.47 3.17 -1.24
CA TYR A 148 4.92 3.25 -2.60
C TYR A 148 3.86 4.34 -2.71
N PRO A 149 3.73 5.00 -3.88
CA PRO A 149 2.60 5.87 -4.16
C PRO A 149 1.32 5.06 -4.27
N ARG A 150 0.19 5.73 -4.15
CA ARG A 150 -1.12 5.10 -4.36
C ARG A 150 -1.32 4.64 -5.80
N LEU A 151 -0.79 5.38 -6.74
CA LEU A 151 -0.95 5.13 -8.17
C LEU A 151 0.42 4.91 -8.84
N THR A 152 0.47 4.04 -9.81
CA THR A 152 1.59 3.92 -10.75
C THR A 152 1.69 5.16 -11.63
N LYS A 153 2.74 5.23 -12.47
CA LYS A 153 2.86 6.28 -13.51
C LYS A 153 1.68 6.27 -14.49
N ASP A 154 1.10 5.10 -14.75
CA ASP A 154 -0.05 4.90 -15.62
C ASP A 154 -1.40 5.07 -14.90
N LYS A 155 -1.39 5.63 -13.68
CA LYS A 155 -2.56 5.90 -12.83
C LYS A 155 -3.34 4.65 -12.39
N GLU A 156 -2.69 3.49 -12.34
CA GLU A 156 -3.26 2.28 -11.77
C GLU A 156 -3.02 2.22 -10.25
N ASP A 157 -3.98 1.70 -9.50
CA ASP A 157 -3.82 1.48 -8.06
C ASP A 157 -2.73 0.44 -7.76
N VAL A 158 -1.77 0.80 -6.91
CA VAL A 158 -0.62 -0.05 -6.55
C VAL A 158 -1.01 -1.19 -5.60
N LEU A 159 -1.99 -0.99 -4.70
CA LEU A 159 -2.38 -2.03 -3.73
C LEU A 159 -2.94 -3.31 -4.37
N PRO A 160 -3.77 -3.27 -5.42
CA PRO A 160 -4.14 -4.48 -6.16
C PRO A 160 -2.96 -5.20 -6.81
N ILE A 161 -1.96 -4.46 -7.30
CA ILE A 161 -0.73 -5.05 -7.86
C ILE A 161 0.07 -5.76 -6.76
N LEU A 162 0.21 -5.13 -5.58
CA LEU A 162 0.84 -5.76 -4.42
C LEU A 162 0.10 -7.00 -3.94
N LEU A 163 -1.23 -6.98 -3.96
CA LEU A 163 -2.05 -8.14 -3.63
C LEU A 163 -1.77 -9.29 -4.60
N GLU A 164 -1.60 -9.02 -5.89
CA GLU A 164 -1.23 -10.04 -6.85
C GLU A 164 0.16 -10.61 -6.57
N VAL A 165 1.15 -9.75 -6.29
CA VAL A 165 2.50 -10.21 -5.90
C VAL A 165 2.44 -11.07 -4.65
N TYR A 166 1.74 -10.62 -3.60
CA TYR A 166 1.53 -11.37 -2.37
C TYR A 166 0.89 -12.75 -2.61
N ASN A 167 -0.11 -12.85 -3.48
CA ASN A 167 -0.81 -14.10 -3.75
C ASN A 167 0.04 -15.12 -4.52
N ASN A 168 1.05 -14.66 -5.25
CA ASN A 168 1.84 -15.50 -6.16
C ASN A 168 3.24 -15.83 -5.62
N VAL A 169 3.88 -14.93 -4.87
CA VAL A 169 5.18 -15.17 -4.23
C VAL A 169 5.08 -16.31 -3.21
N GLY A 170 6.00 -17.26 -3.28
CA GLY A 170 6.02 -18.44 -2.41
C GLY A 170 5.01 -19.52 -2.81
N LYS A 171 3.97 -19.19 -3.56
CA LYS A 171 2.92 -20.13 -4.03
C LYS A 171 3.20 -20.60 -5.46
N LEU A 172 2.98 -19.76 -6.46
CA LEU A 172 3.24 -20.07 -7.86
C LEU A 172 4.70 -19.88 -8.25
N PHE A 173 5.38 -18.95 -7.57
CA PHE A 173 6.80 -18.66 -7.79
C PHE A 173 7.58 -18.94 -6.52
N SER A 174 8.69 -19.69 -6.64
CA SER A 174 9.61 -19.89 -5.53
C SER A 174 10.21 -18.54 -5.12
N ASN A 175 10.34 -18.28 -3.82
CA ASN A 175 10.97 -17.06 -3.31
C ASN A 175 12.50 -17.00 -3.54
N THR A 176 13.11 -18.06 -4.09
CA THR A 176 14.55 -18.08 -4.40
C THR A 176 14.97 -16.98 -5.38
N PHE A 177 14.07 -16.55 -6.28
CA PHE A 177 14.38 -15.42 -7.17
C PHE A 177 14.64 -14.11 -6.41
N ILE A 178 14.00 -13.89 -5.26
CA ILE A 178 14.21 -12.70 -4.42
C ILE A 178 15.64 -12.70 -3.86
N THR A 179 16.09 -13.84 -3.35
CA THR A 179 17.47 -14.01 -2.85
C THR A 179 18.48 -13.79 -3.98
N GLN A 180 18.25 -14.40 -5.15
CA GLN A 180 19.12 -14.25 -6.30
C GLN A 180 19.17 -12.79 -6.82
N LEU A 181 18.05 -12.07 -6.80
CA LEU A 181 18.04 -10.63 -7.12
C LEU A 181 18.82 -9.80 -6.09
N ALA A 182 18.72 -10.14 -4.81
CA ALA A 182 19.49 -9.47 -3.76
C ALA A 182 21.00 -9.73 -3.90
N GLU A 183 21.39 -10.96 -4.20
CA GLU A 183 22.79 -11.34 -4.47
C GLU A 183 23.33 -10.61 -5.70
N LEU A 184 22.55 -10.54 -6.76
CA LEU A 184 22.90 -9.80 -7.97
C LEU A 184 23.12 -8.30 -7.65
N HIS A 185 22.20 -7.68 -6.92
CA HIS A 185 22.34 -6.29 -6.49
C HIS A 185 23.64 -6.06 -5.71
N ASN A 186 23.92 -6.91 -4.75
CA ASN A 186 25.14 -6.81 -3.93
C ASN A 186 26.41 -7.00 -4.76
N SER A 187 26.38 -7.82 -5.82
CA SER A 187 27.55 -8.07 -6.69
C SER A 187 27.82 -6.96 -7.69
N LEU A 188 26.87 -6.09 -7.96
CA LEU A 188 26.99 -5.01 -8.94
C LEU A 188 27.53 -3.69 -8.37
N ASP A 189 27.89 -3.62 -7.07
CA ASP A 189 28.48 -2.45 -6.38
C ASP A 189 27.80 -1.11 -6.74
N GLY A 190 26.49 -1.11 -6.88
CA GLY A 190 25.69 0.08 -7.18
C GLY A 190 25.69 0.51 -8.65
N ILE A 191 26.37 -0.20 -9.54
CA ILE A 191 26.30 -0.01 -11.00
C ILE A 191 25.05 -0.76 -11.49
N LEU A 192 23.92 -0.08 -11.48
CA LEU A 192 22.66 -0.67 -11.93
C LEU A 192 22.28 -0.17 -13.32
N ASP A 193 22.47 -1.02 -14.33
CA ASP A 193 21.79 -0.88 -15.61
C ASP A 193 20.32 -1.33 -15.43
N LYS A 194 19.36 -0.42 -15.70
CA LYS A 194 17.93 -0.69 -15.48
C LYS A 194 17.38 -1.76 -16.41
N ASP A 195 17.88 -1.81 -17.64
CA ASP A 195 17.42 -2.78 -18.63
C ASP A 195 18.00 -4.16 -18.31
N PHE A 196 19.27 -4.22 -17.89
CA PHE A 196 19.87 -5.45 -17.39
C PHE A 196 19.15 -6.00 -16.18
N TRP A 197 18.83 -5.14 -15.18
CA TRP A 197 18.07 -5.55 -14.01
C TRP A 197 16.71 -6.15 -14.38
N LYS A 198 15.99 -5.49 -15.30
CA LYS A 198 14.70 -5.97 -15.77
C LYS A 198 14.82 -7.33 -16.47
N MET A 199 15.79 -7.49 -17.34
CA MET A 199 16.05 -8.76 -18.03
C MET A 199 16.35 -9.90 -17.05
N GLU A 200 17.22 -9.66 -16.07
CA GLU A 200 17.57 -10.65 -15.05
C GLU A 200 16.39 -10.99 -14.14
N MET A 201 15.63 -10.00 -13.72
CA MET A 201 14.40 -10.21 -12.95
C MET A 201 13.43 -11.13 -13.72
N GLU A 202 13.17 -10.84 -14.99
CA GLU A 202 12.29 -11.67 -15.82
C GLU A 202 12.84 -13.10 -15.99
N ARG A 203 14.14 -13.24 -16.21
CA ARG A 203 14.82 -14.55 -16.31
C ARG A 203 14.67 -15.36 -15.04
N LEU A 204 14.90 -14.76 -13.88
CA LEU A 204 14.82 -15.42 -12.58
C LEU A 204 13.37 -15.80 -12.25
N ILE A 205 12.39 -14.96 -12.56
CA ILE A 205 10.97 -15.26 -12.38
C ILE A 205 10.55 -16.47 -13.20
N LYS A 206 10.89 -16.49 -14.49
CA LYS A 206 10.57 -17.64 -15.39
C LYS A 206 11.14 -18.96 -14.85
N ARG A 207 12.32 -18.93 -14.22
CA ARG A 207 12.96 -20.12 -13.61
C ARG A 207 12.37 -20.49 -12.25
N SER A 208 11.78 -19.55 -11.54
CA SER A 208 11.22 -19.77 -10.19
C SER A 208 9.79 -20.32 -10.23
N TYR A 209 9.17 -20.42 -11.39
CA TYR A 209 7.82 -20.94 -11.53
C TYR A 209 7.75 -22.40 -11.11
N LYS A 210 6.79 -22.72 -10.22
CA LYS A 210 6.58 -24.08 -9.71
C LYS A 210 5.65 -24.85 -10.65
N PRO A 211 6.09 -25.97 -11.22
CA PRO A 211 5.22 -26.79 -12.07
C PRO A 211 4.12 -27.44 -11.23
N GLY A 212 2.92 -27.48 -11.74
CA GLY A 212 1.84 -28.31 -11.20
C GLY A 212 0.48 -27.65 -11.00
N SER A 213 0.33 -26.35 -11.23
CA SER A 213 -0.93 -25.67 -10.89
C SER A 213 -1.69 -25.01 -12.05
N ALA A 214 -1.16 -24.97 -13.27
CA ALA A 214 -1.80 -24.10 -14.26
C ALA A 214 -2.01 -24.72 -15.64
N ILE A 215 -3.23 -24.54 -16.10
CA ILE A 215 -3.65 -24.73 -17.49
C ILE A 215 -2.97 -23.73 -18.43
N ASN A 216 -2.51 -22.54 -17.89
CA ASN A 216 -1.93 -21.43 -18.66
C ASN A 216 -0.64 -20.87 -18.04
N LYS A 217 0.40 -21.71 -17.94
CA LYS A 217 1.72 -21.34 -17.41
C LYS A 217 2.29 -20.01 -17.98
N VAL A 218 2.21 -19.81 -19.28
CA VAL A 218 2.79 -18.65 -19.94
C VAL A 218 2.06 -17.36 -19.54
N GLU A 219 0.74 -17.42 -19.46
CA GLU A 219 -0.09 -16.28 -19.07
C GLU A 219 0.17 -15.87 -17.62
N GLU A 220 0.23 -16.81 -16.68
CA GLU A 220 0.53 -16.54 -15.27
C GLU A 220 1.92 -15.92 -15.09
N ILE A 221 2.94 -16.46 -15.77
CA ILE A 221 4.29 -15.91 -15.74
C ILE A 221 4.29 -14.47 -16.28
N ASN A 222 3.67 -14.24 -17.44
CA ASN A 222 3.65 -12.91 -18.05
C ASN A 222 2.87 -11.90 -17.21
N LYS A 223 1.77 -12.31 -16.59
CA LYS A 223 1.00 -11.47 -15.69
C LYS A 223 1.82 -11.07 -14.46
N PHE A 224 2.50 -12.01 -13.83
CA PHE A 224 3.36 -11.74 -12.68
C PHE A 224 4.54 -10.83 -13.03
N ILE A 225 5.22 -11.07 -14.17
CA ILE A 225 6.28 -10.20 -14.69
C ILE A 225 5.75 -8.79 -14.93
N THR A 226 4.56 -8.65 -15.53
CA THR A 226 3.94 -7.35 -15.78
C THR A 226 3.69 -6.60 -14.47
N SER A 227 3.16 -7.26 -13.46
CA SER A 227 2.94 -6.66 -12.13
C SER A 227 4.24 -6.18 -11.49
N LEU A 228 5.30 -6.99 -11.54
CA LEU A 228 6.60 -6.60 -10.99
C LEU A 228 7.26 -5.47 -11.79
N ASN A 229 7.15 -5.48 -13.12
CA ASN A 229 7.66 -4.39 -13.95
C ASN A 229 6.94 -3.05 -13.67
N LYS A 230 5.62 -3.06 -13.41
CA LYS A 230 4.88 -1.87 -13.00
C LYS A 230 5.38 -1.33 -11.65
N LEU A 231 5.63 -2.19 -10.69
CA LEU A 231 6.17 -1.78 -9.37
C LEU A 231 7.61 -1.26 -9.48
N TRP A 232 8.45 -1.95 -10.25
CA TRP A 232 9.82 -1.52 -10.52
C TRP A 232 9.90 -0.15 -11.19
N ALA A 233 9.02 0.12 -12.15
CA ALA A 233 9.01 1.38 -12.90
C ALA A 233 8.63 2.62 -12.07
N ILE A 234 8.14 2.46 -10.84
CA ILE A 234 7.72 3.57 -9.98
C ILE A 234 8.89 4.47 -9.61
N ASP A 235 9.96 3.90 -9.05
CA ASP A 235 11.12 4.63 -8.54
C ASP A 235 12.47 4.07 -9.01
N ASN A 236 12.49 2.84 -9.51
CA ASN A 236 13.68 2.07 -9.84
C ASN A 236 14.68 1.94 -8.65
N ASP A 237 14.16 1.91 -7.43
CA ASP A 237 14.92 1.69 -6.21
C ASP A 237 14.93 0.20 -5.88
N VAL A 238 16.12 -0.42 -5.99
CA VAL A 238 16.29 -1.86 -5.73
C VAL A 238 16.00 -2.19 -4.28
N THR A 239 16.43 -1.35 -3.34
CA THR A 239 16.24 -1.59 -1.90
C THR A 239 14.75 -1.56 -1.54
N ASN A 240 14.02 -0.55 -2.05
CA ASN A 240 12.58 -0.45 -1.86
C ASN A 240 11.85 -1.64 -2.50
N PHE A 241 12.24 -2.02 -3.73
CA PHE A 241 11.65 -3.14 -4.47
C PHE A 241 11.90 -4.49 -3.80
N LEU A 242 13.14 -4.79 -3.38
CA LEU A 242 13.48 -6.02 -2.67
C LEU A 242 12.80 -6.10 -1.30
N SER A 243 12.70 -4.97 -0.59
CA SER A 243 11.96 -4.90 0.67
C SER A 243 10.50 -5.25 0.48
N MET A 244 9.86 -4.73 -0.57
CA MET A 244 8.47 -5.06 -0.92
C MET A 244 8.29 -6.55 -1.22
N LEU A 245 9.17 -7.14 -2.04
CA LEU A 245 9.13 -8.59 -2.34
C LEU A 245 9.27 -9.44 -1.07
N ASN A 246 10.21 -9.10 -0.21
CA ASN A 246 10.42 -9.79 1.07
C ASN A 246 9.23 -9.62 2.02
N ILE A 247 8.56 -8.47 2.03
CA ILE A 247 7.32 -8.24 2.80
C ILE A 247 6.21 -9.15 2.29
N CYS A 248 6.00 -9.21 0.98
CA CYS A 248 4.99 -10.08 0.37
C CYS A 248 5.26 -11.57 0.67
N ASP A 249 6.51 -12.03 0.56
CA ASP A 249 6.91 -13.39 0.90
C ASP A 249 6.71 -13.69 2.39
N PHE A 250 7.08 -12.76 3.27
CA PHE A 250 6.86 -12.89 4.71
C PHE A 250 5.36 -13.04 5.03
N MET A 251 4.53 -12.17 4.47
CA MET A 251 3.08 -12.22 4.67
C MET A 251 2.52 -13.55 4.18
N GLN A 252 2.92 -14.02 3.00
CA GLN A 252 2.44 -15.28 2.41
C GLN A 252 2.81 -16.49 3.28
N ARG A 253 4.04 -16.57 3.76
CA ARG A 253 4.46 -17.64 4.67
C ARG A 253 3.68 -17.64 5.98
N LYS A 254 3.42 -16.46 6.57
CA LYS A 254 2.69 -16.33 7.83
C LYS A 254 1.19 -16.62 7.70
N THR A 255 0.63 -16.45 6.51
CA THR A 255 -0.79 -16.73 6.29
C THR A 255 -1.06 -18.18 5.89
N ASN A 256 -0.10 -18.88 5.28
CA ASN A 256 -0.23 -20.28 4.91
C ASN A 256 0.03 -21.22 6.10
N ASN A 257 1.04 -20.95 6.94
CA ASN A 257 1.35 -21.81 8.09
C ASN A 257 0.21 -21.92 9.14
N LYS A 258 -0.75 -20.98 9.15
CA LYS A 258 -1.93 -21.08 10.01
C LYS A 258 -3.01 -22.05 9.50
N ASN A 259 -2.92 -22.51 8.25
CA ASN A 259 -3.85 -23.50 7.73
C ASN A 259 -3.44 -24.94 8.08
N ASP A 260 -2.17 -25.16 8.45
CA ASP A 260 -1.65 -26.48 8.84
C ASP A 260 -1.82 -26.79 10.34
N GLU A 261 -2.08 -25.77 11.18
CA GLU A 261 -2.31 -25.95 12.62
C GLU A 261 -3.81 -26.16 12.98
N ASN A 262 -4.73 -26.08 12.02
CA ASN A 262 -6.16 -26.26 12.22
C ASN A 262 -6.75 -27.47 11.46
N ASN A 263 -5.91 -28.37 10.95
CA ASN A 263 -6.22 -29.71 10.45
C ASN A 263 -5.55 -30.73 11.39
#